data_aae7e488a2baaf506bb3fba86df07621
#
_entry.id   aae7e488a2baaf506bb3fba86df07621
#
_cell.length_a   1.000
_cell.length_b   1.000
_cell.length_c   1.000
_cell.angle_alpha   90.00
_cell.angle_beta   90.00
_cell.angle_gamma   90.00
#
_symmetry.space_group_name_H-M   'P 1'
#
loop_
_entity.id
_entity.type
_entity.pdbx_description
1 polymer ?
#
loop_
_entity_poly.entity_id
_entity_poly.type
_entity_poly.pdbx_seq_one_letter_code
_entity_poly.pdbx_strand_id
1 'polypeptide(L)'
;RLFTSHRTGTSQEISPDGTQVNIIKGDHYNIVSGKRQAVIEGNADITIGGRHKVYINKNGQEGNHYDIQIGQNASVNIQVDKGDMNVVLKGGSMNTNVSGDYNMKVGGNYNLQVEGNILEEAIGESSTKTSNVTGNVIHRGKRIDLNP
;
A
#
# COMPACT_ATOMS: atom_id res chain seq x y z
N ARG A 1 -11.06 -14.86 -36.74
CA ARG A 1 -11.84 -13.99 -35.84
C ARG A 1 -12.98 -14.80 -35.22
N LEU A 2 -13.03 -14.84 -33.88
CA LEU A 2 -14.18 -15.33 -33.13
C LEU A 2 -14.86 -14.11 -32.48
N PHE A 3 -16.16 -13.97 -32.68
CA PHE A 3 -16.94 -12.88 -32.15
C PHE A 3 -18.28 -13.37 -31.63
N THR A 4 -18.61 -13.07 -30.40
CA THR A 4 -19.91 -13.28 -29.77
C THR A 4 -20.42 -11.98 -29.19
N SER A 5 -21.69 -11.67 -29.37
CA SER A 5 -22.30 -10.46 -28.82
C SER A 5 -23.73 -10.72 -28.32
N HIS A 6 -24.11 -9.91 -27.33
CA HIS A 6 -25.48 -9.86 -26.83
C HIS A 6 -26.09 -8.48 -27.13
N ARG A 7 -27.42 -8.44 -27.34
CA ARG A 7 -28.16 -7.19 -27.68
C ARG A 7 -27.91 -6.03 -26.72
N THR A 8 -27.47 -6.28 -25.48
CA THR A 8 -27.11 -5.26 -24.48
C THR A 8 -25.74 -4.63 -24.74
N GLY A 9 -25.00 -5.09 -25.75
CA GLY A 9 -23.64 -4.65 -26.07
C GLY A 9 -22.53 -5.37 -25.29
N THR A 10 -22.84 -6.40 -24.50
CA THR A 10 -21.84 -7.33 -23.98
C THR A 10 -21.29 -8.16 -25.11
N SER A 11 -19.97 -8.23 -25.27
CA SER A 11 -19.32 -8.94 -26.37
C SER A 11 -17.96 -9.51 -25.97
N GLN A 12 -17.56 -10.56 -26.67
CA GLN A 12 -16.21 -11.11 -26.66
C GLN A 12 -15.71 -11.22 -28.09
N GLU A 13 -14.50 -10.77 -28.30
CA GLU A 13 -13.81 -10.86 -29.59
C GLU A 13 -12.41 -11.42 -29.41
N ILE A 14 -12.02 -12.32 -30.33
CA ILE A 14 -10.64 -12.76 -30.51
C ILE A 14 -10.25 -12.45 -31.94
N SER A 15 -9.31 -11.54 -32.11
CA SER A 15 -8.80 -11.12 -33.42
C SER A 15 -7.77 -12.12 -33.98
N PRO A 16 -7.46 -12.10 -35.31
CA PRO A 16 -6.47 -12.98 -35.90
C PRO A 16 -5.05 -12.83 -35.35
N ASP A 17 -4.70 -11.67 -34.79
CA ASP A 17 -3.42 -11.38 -34.15
C ASP A 17 -3.33 -11.88 -32.70
N GLY A 18 -4.37 -12.57 -32.22
CA GLY A 18 -4.46 -13.07 -30.85
C GLY A 18 -5.00 -12.10 -29.83
N THR A 19 -5.31 -10.85 -30.22
CA THR A 19 -5.91 -9.88 -29.30
C THR A 19 -7.29 -10.34 -28.83
N GLN A 20 -7.51 -10.38 -27.52
CA GLN A 20 -8.81 -10.70 -26.92
C GLN A 20 -9.41 -9.46 -26.26
N VAL A 21 -10.65 -9.16 -26.59
CA VAL A 21 -11.43 -8.06 -26.00
C VAL A 21 -12.71 -8.62 -25.40
N ASN A 22 -12.95 -8.34 -24.13
CA ASN A 22 -14.20 -8.64 -23.42
C ASN A 22 -14.87 -7.33 -22.99
N ILE A 23 -16.05 -7.05 -23.50
CA ILE A 23 -16.87 -5.91 -23.11
C ILE A 23 -18.08 -6.43 -22.33
N ILE A 24 -18.21 -6.03 -21.07
CA ILE A 24 -19.31 -6.42 -20.19
C ILE A 24 -20.07 -5.15 -19.80
N LYS A 25 -21.32 -5.04 -20.23
CA LYS A 25 -22.18 -3.87 -19.98
C LYS A 25 -23.02 -3.98 -18.71
N GLY A 26 -23.03 -5.12 -18.08
CA GLY A 26 -23.66 -5.37 -16.79
C GLY A 26 -22.65 -5.87 -15.77
N ASP A 27 -23.14 -6.58 -14.78
CA ASP A 27 -22.31 -7.18 -13.75
C ASP A 27 -21.46 -8.34 -14.28
N HIS A 28 -20.26 -8.47 -13.76
CA HIS A 28 -19.36 -9.58 -14.05
C HIS A 28 -18.97 -10.29 -12.76
N TYR A 29 -19.33 -11.56 -12.65
CA TYR A 29 -18.98 -12.41 -11.54
C TYR A 29 -17.96 -13.46 -11.99
N ASN A 30 -16.83 -13.56 -11.27
CA ASN A 30 -15.85 -14.62 -11.45
C ASN A 30 -15.65 -15.33 -10.10
N ILE A 31 -16.19 -16.53 -9.98
CA ILE A 31 -16.15 -17.36 -8.79
C ILE A 31 -15.19 -18.52 -9.03
N VAL A 32 -14.11 -18.60 -8.26
CA VAL A 32 -13.11 -19.64 -8.35
C VAL A 32 -13.00 -20.35 -7.00
N SER A 33 -13.43 -21.61 -6.95
CA SER A 33 -13.38 -22.42 -5.72
C SER A 33 -11.98 -22.96 -5.41
N GLY A 34 -11.10 -23.00 -6.40
CA GLY A 34 -9.71 -23.44 -6.27
C GLY A 34 -8.71 -22.32 -6.51
N LYS A 35 -7.54 -22.67 -7.00
CA LYS A 35 -6.47 -21.72 -7.30
C LYS A 35 -6.80 -20.90 -8.55
N ARG A 36 -6.59 -19.60 -8.46
CA ARG A 36 -6.51 -18.70 -9.62
C ARG A 36 -5.09 -18.18 -9.77
N GLN A 37 -4.54 -18.25 -10.96
CA GLN A 37 -3.23 -17.71 -11.31
C GLN A 37 -3.38 -16.83 -12.56
N ALA A 38 -2.76 -15.66 -12.55
CA ALA A 38 -2.62 -14.80 -13.72
C ALA A 38 -1.14 -14.43 -13.87
N VAL A 39 -0.60 -14.58 -15.08
CA VAL A 39 0.75 -14.17 -15.45
C VAL A 39 0.63 -13.18 -16.58
N ILE A 40 1.21 -12.01 -16.44
CA ILE A 40 1.21 -10.94 -17.43
C ILE A 40 2.66 -10.56 -17.67
N GLU A 41 3.19 -10.87 -18.83
CA GLU A 41 4.59 -10.58 -19.21
C GLU A 41 4.80 -9.11 -19.62
N GLY A 42 3.72 -8.43 -20.00
CA GLY A 42 3.71 -7.01 -20.35
C GLY A 42 3.10 -6.14 -19.27
N ASN A 43 2.55 -5.01 -19.66
CA ASN A 43 1.90 -4.08 -18.76
C ASN A 43 0.51 -4.60 -18.34
N ALA A 44 0.10 -4.28 -17.11
CA ALA A 44 -1.24 -4.49 -16.61
C ALA A 44 -1.81 -3.18 -16.07
N ASP A 45 -2.84 -2.65 -16.73
CA ASP A 45 -3.52 -1.43 -16.30
C ASP A 45 -4.90 -1.77 -15.74
N ILE A 46 -5.20 -1.35 -14.52
CA ILE A 46 -6.49 -1.55 -13.87
C ILE A 46 -7.06 -0.19 -13.47
N THR A 47 -8.17 0.20 -14.10
CA THR A 47 -8.90 1.43 -13.75
C THR A 47 -10.24 1.08 -13.13
N ILE A 48 -10.52 1.61 -11.95
CA ILE A 48 -11.76 1.37 -11.21
C ILE A 48 -12.42 2.71 -10.90
N GLY A 49 -13.54 3.00 -11.54
CA GLY A 49 -14.31 4.22 -11.32
C GLY A 49 -15.10 4.28 -10.01
N GLY A 50 -15.18 3.17 -9.31
CA GLY A 50 -15.90 3.02 -8.05
C GLY A 50 -15.03 2.43 -6.95
N ARG A 51 -15.62 1.63 -6.09
CA ARG A 51 -14.94 1.02 -4.95
C ARG A 51 -14.17 -0.23 -5.34
N HIS A 52 -12.90 -0.31 -4.98
CA HIS A 52 -12.12 -1.54 -4.99
C HIS A 52 -11.95 -2.10 -3.57
N LYS A 53 -12.21 -3.38 -3.37
CA LYS A 53 -12.12 -4.02 -2.07
C LYS A 53 -11.44 -5.37 -2.18
N VAL A 54 -10.39 -5.58 -1.38
CA VAL A 54 -9.65 -6.84 -1.30
C VAL A 54 -9.79 -7.40 0.12
N TYR A 55 -10.23 -8.64 0.24
CA TYR A 55 -10.25 -9.38 1.48
C TYR A 55 -9.33 -10.60 1.35
N ILE A 56 -8.35 -10.70 2.23
CA ILE A 56 -7.47 -11.84 2.35
C ILE A 56 -7.76 -12.55 3.68
N ASN A 57 -7.84 -13.87 3.64
CA ASN A 57 -8.05 -14.70 4.82
C ASN A 57 -9.26 -14.31 5.68
N LYS A 58 -10.39 -14.02 5.05
CA LYS A 58 -11.62 -13.61 5.74
C LYS A 58 -12.06 -14.58 6.85
N ASN A 59 -11.70 -15.87 6.72
CA ASN A 59 -12.11 -16.93 7.66
C ASN A 59 -11.05 -17.22 8.75
N GLY A 60 -9.96 -16.46 8.84
CA GLY A 60 -8.98 -16.56 9.94
C GLY A 60 -8.08 -17.80 9.91
N GLN A 61 -7.83 -18.42 8.77
CA GLN A 61 -6.90 -19.55 8.66
C GLN A 61 -5.45 -19.05 8.78
N GLU A 62 -4.60 -19.84 9.43
CA GLU A 62 -3.17 -19.55 9.55
C GLU A 62 -2.42 -19.70 8.22
N GLY A 63 -1.31 -18.98 8.07
CA GLY A 63 -0.40 -19.08 6.93
C GLY A 63 -0.83 -18.36 5.65
N ASN A 64 -1.89 -17.56 5.66
CA ASN A 64 -2.32 -16.77 4.51
C ASN A 64 -1.75 -15.36 4.55
N HIS A 65 -1.21 -14.89 3.42
CA HIS A 65 -0.55 -13.61 3.27
C HIS A 65 -1.08 -12.81 2.08
N TYR A 66 -0.87 -11.52 2.13
CA TYR A 66 -0.97 -10.63 0.97
C TYR A 66 0.42 -10.03 0.73
N ASP A 67 1.12 -10.56 -0.28
CA ASP A 67 2.48 -10.17 -0.59
C ASP A 67 2.49 -9.25 -1.81
N ILE A 68 3.17 -8.11 -1.70
CA ILE A 68 3.51 -7.22 -2.81
C ILE A 68 5.03 -7.19 -2.92
N GLN A 69 5.57 -7.77 -3.99
CA GLN A 69 7.00 -7.78 -4.26
C GLN A 69 7.29 -6.97 -5.53
N ILE A 70 8.13 -5.95 -5.39
CA ILE A 70 8.55 -5.08 -6.48
C ILE A 70 10.03 -5.36 -6.75
N GLY A 71 10.35 -5.66 -8.01
CA GLY A 71 11.71 -5.99 -8.43
C GLY A 71 12.65 -4.78 -8.51
N GLN A 72 13.87 -5.03 -8.96
CA GLN A 72 14.90 -3.99 -9.12
C GLN A 72 14.49 -2.95 -10.15
N ASN A 73 14.90 -1.71 -9.94
CA ASN A 73 14.62 -0.56 -10.82
C ASN A 73 13.14 -0.25 -11.02
N ALA A 74 12.29 -0.65 -10.07
CA ALA A 74 10.86 -0.36 -10.07
C ALA A 74 10.45 0.31 -8.77
N SER A 75 9.31 1.01 -8.78
CA SER A 75 8.82 1.82 -7.66
C SER A 75 7.37 1.49 -7.31
N VAL A 76 7.00 1.73 -6.06
CA VAL A 76 5.61 1.78 -5.61
C VAL A 76 5.23 3.23 -5.37
N ASN A 77 4.20 3.72 -6.07
CA ASN A 77 3.64 5.04 -5.84
C ASN A 77 2.21 4.90 -5.32
N ILE A 78 1.93 5.50 -4.16
CA ILE A 78 0.60 5.60 -3.59
C ILE A 78 0.26 7.08 -3.45
N GLN A 79 -0.77 7.53 -4.16
CA GLN A 79 -1.23 8.91 -4.12
C GLN A 79 -2.71 8.95 -3.73
N VAL A 80 -3.05 9.80 -2.75
CA VAL A 80 -4.42 10.11 -2.35
C VAL A 80 -4.61 11.62 -2.50
N ASP A 81 -5.35 12.04 -3.54
CA ASP A 81 -5.51 13.48 -3.85
C ASP A 81 -6.40 14.18 -2.83
N LYS A 82 -7.48 13.53 -2.41
CA LYS A 82 -8.41 14.03 -1.39
C LYS A 82 -8.93 12.86 -0.56
N GLY A 83 -8.92 13.02 0.74
CA GLY A 83 -9.34 11.98 1.69
C GLY A 83 -8.16 11.46 2.51
N ASP A 84 -8.37 10.36 3.20
CA ASP A 84 -7.45 9.82 4.19
C ASP A 84 -6.77 8.53 3.71
N MET A 85 -5.54 8.31 4.14
CA MET A 85 -4.89 7.01 4.11
C MET A 85 -4.82 6.45 5.54
N ASN A 86 -5.56 5.36 5.81
CA ASN A 86 -5.62 4.75 7.12
C ASN A 86 -4.90 3.38 7.11
N VAL A 87 -3.95 3.19 8.03
CA VAL A 87 -3.29 1.91 8.29
C VAL A 87 -3.59 1.50 9.72
N VAL A 88 -4.28 0.37 9.91
CA VAL A 88 -4.70 -0.11 11.23
C VAL A 88 -4.23 -1.55 11.41
N LEU A 89 -3.35 -1.78 12.39
CA LEU A 89 -2.94 -3.09 12.86
C LEU A 89 -3.58 -3.34 14.23
N LYS A 90 -4.49 -4.29 14.31
CA LYS A 90 -5.16 -4.66 15.58
C LYS A 90 -4.29 -5.59 16.44
N GLY A 91 -3.25 -6.15 15.88
CA GLY A 91 -2.26 -7.00 16.56
C GLY A 91 -1.04 -7.15 15.65
N GLY A 92 0.08 -7.62 16.24
CA GLY A 92 1.34 -7.75 15.51
C GLY A 92 2.13 -6.44 15.42
N SER A 93 3.11 -6.39 14.53
CA SER A 93 4.08 -5.30 14.40
C SER A 93 4.04 -4.68 13.02
N MET A 94 4.34 -3.41 12.92
CA MET A 94 4.66 -2.71 11.68
C MET A 94 6.17 -2.48 11.61
N ASN A 95 6.84 -3.10 10.63
CA ASN A 95 8.29 -2.96 10.43
C ASN A 95 8.54 -2.16 9.14
N THR A 96 9.38 -1.13 9.24
CA THR A 96 9.84 -0.34 8.09
C THR A 96 11.37 -0.35 8.09
N ASN A 97 11.97 -0.89 7.03
CA ASN A 97 13.41 -0.92 6.82
C ASN A 97 13.74 -0.18 5.53
N VAL A 98 14.54 0.87 5.62
CA VAL A 98 14.93 1.73 4.49
C VAL A 98 16.45 1.80 4.47
N SER A 99 17.08 1.31 3.41
CA SER A 99 18.55 1.36 3.24
C SER A 99 19.06 2.71 2.76
N GLY A 100 18.19 3.53 2.20
CA GLY A 100 18.49 4.92 1.80
C GLY A 100 17.84 5.92 2.73
N ASP A 101 17.40 7.06 2.20
CA ASP A 101 16.76 8.11 2.95
C ASP A 101 15.31 7.78 3.32
N TYR A 102 14.89 8.11 4.52
CA TYR A 102 13.50 8.12 4.94
C TYR A 102 13.02 9.56 5.16
N ASN A 103 12.19 10.08 4.27
CA ASN A 103 11.71 11.45 4.29
C ASN A 103 10.23 11.52 4.66
N MET A 104 9.88 12.30 5.70
CA MET A 104 8.51 12.59 6.10
C MET A 104 8.27 14.10 6.09
N LYS A 105 7.21 14.56 5.41
CA LYS A 105 6.78 15.97 5.43
C LYS A 105 5.31 16.02 5.83
N VAL A 106 5.01 16.73 6.93
CA VAL A 106 3.65 16.89 7.45
C VAL A 106 3.30 18.39 7.42
N GLY A 107 2.25 18.76 6.68
CA GLY A 107 1.80 20.16 6.59
C GLY A 107 0.93 20.62 7.77
N GLY A 108 0.40 19.68 8.54
CA GLY A 108 -0.38 19.93 9.76
C GLY A 108 0.31 19.38 10.99
N ASN A 109 -0.44 18.80 11.91
CA ASN A 109 0.10 18.22 13.14
C ASN A 109 0.69 16.84 12.90
N TYR A 110 1.82 16.55 13.53
CA TYR A 110 2.37 15.22 13.68
C TYR A 110 2.20 14.76 15.13
N ASN A 111 1.38 13.74 15.36
CA ASN A 111 1.12 13.21 16.70
C ASN A 111 1.70 11.79 16.79
N LEU A 112 2.57 11.56 17.79
CA LEU A 112 3.11 10.27 18.14
C LEU A 112 2.72 9.93 19.58
N GLN A 113 1.97 8.84 19.78
CA GLN A 113 1.63 8.31 21.09
C GLN A 113 2.13 6.89 21.20
N VAL A 114 2.93 6.61 22.22
CA VAL A 114 3.54 5.30 22.48
C VAL A 114 3.34 4.96 23.95
N GLU A 115 2.75 3.81 24.25
CA GLU A 115 2.57 3.33 25.62
C GLU A 115 3.86 2.74 26.22
N GLY A 116 4.78 2.28 25.35
CA GLY A 116 6.10 1.75 25.74
C GLY A 116 7.21 2.78 25.59
N ASN A 117 8.38 2.32 25.15
CA ASN A 117 9.56 3.15 24.97
C ASN A 117 9.64 3.70 23.54
N ILE A 118 10.18 4.90 23.41
CA ILE A 118 10.65 5.47 22.16
C ILE A 118 12.17 5.46 22.20
N LEU A 119 12.80 4.76 21.25
CA LEU A 119 14.24 4.78 21.04
C LEU A 119 14.50 5.47 19.68
N GLU A 120 15.29 6.52 19.71
CA GLU A 120 15.78 7.24 18.53
C GLU A 120 17.28 7.33 18.61
N GLU A 121 17.97 6.65 17.71
CA GLU A 121 19.43 6.61 17.66
C GLU A 121 19.93 7.09 16.30
N ALA A 122 20.97 7.93 16.31
CA ALA A 122 21.76 8.28 15.15
C ALA A 122 23.16 7.71 15.33
N ILE A 123 23.47 6.63 14.62
CA ILE A 123 24.71 5.86 14.77
C ILE A 123 25.65 6.19 13.63
N GLY A 124 26.85 6.67 13.93
CA GLY A 124 27.89 7.00 12.97
C GLY A 124 28.84 8.06 13.51
N GLU A 125 30.06 8.13 13.03
CA GLU A 125 31.09 9.05 13.55
C GLU A 125 30.73 10.54 13.44
N SER A 126 29.85 10.89 12.47
CA SER A 126 29.38 12.26 12.23
C SER A 126 27.86 12.39 12.30
N SER A 127 27.17 11.48 13.00
CA SER A 127 25.72 11.49 13.09
C SER A 127 25.22 12.59 14.02
N THR A 128 24.18 13.30 13.61
CA THR A 128 23.54 14.35 14.42
C THR A 128 22.02 14.17 14.44
N LYS A 129 21.43 14.42 15.58
CA LYS A 129 19.98 14.60 15.72
C LYS A 129 19.70 16.09 15.93
N THR A 130 19.04 16.73 14.96
CA THR A 130 18.74 18.17 15.01
C THR A 130 17.23 18.37 15.17
N SER A 131 16.84 19.24 16.12
CA SER A 131 15.46 19.69 16.28
C SER A 131 15.43 21.22 16.16
N ASN A 132 14.87 21.71 15.05
CA ASN A 132 14.67 23.15 14.81
C ASN A 132 13.21 23.51 15.07
N VAL A 133 12.96 24.32 16.09
CA VAL A 133 11.61 24.70 16.51
C VAL A 133 11.54 26.22 16.61
N THR A 134 10.58 26.85 15.93
CA THR A 134 10.32 28.29 16.02
C THR A 134 9.42 28.66 17.21
N GLY A 135 8.76 27.69 17.81
CA GLY A 135 7.91 27.84 19.00
C GLY A 135 8.54 27.20 20.23
N ASN A 136 7.69 26.73 21.13
CA ASN A 136 8.13 26.15 22.40
C ASN A 136 8.42 24.64 22.26
N VAL A 137 9.51 24.19 22.87
CA VAL A 137 9.77 22.76 23.13
C VAL A 137 9.46 22.49 24.59
N ILE A 138 8.52 21.58 24.83
CA ILE A 138 8.12 21.24 26.22
C ILE A 138 8.44 19.77 26.46
N HIS A 139 9.37 19.51 27.38
CA HIS A 139 9.66 18.17 27.89
C HIS A 139 9.05 18.04 29.30
N ARG A 140 8.23 17.01 29.50
CA ARG A 140 7.64 16.70 30.81
C ARG A 140 7.93 15.24 31.16
N GLY A 141 8.51 14.98 32.32
CA GLY A 141 8.83 13.64 32.78
C GLY A 141 9.23 13.63 34.23
N LYS A 142 9.27 12.47 34.87
CA LYS A 142 9.77 12.31 36.22
C LYS A 142 11.27 12.63 36.32
N ARG A 143 12.01 12.36 35.27
CA ARG A 143 13.44 12.63 35.14
C ARG A 143 13.75 12.97 33.67
N ILE A 144 14.52 13.99 33.46
CA ILE A 144 15.05 14.42 32.17
C ILE A 144 16.56 14.51 32.32
N ASP A 145 17.30 13.61 31.67
CA ASP A 145 18.77 13.65 31.65
C ASP A 145 19.20 14.24 30.31
N LEU A 146 19.80 15.38 30.35
CA LEU A 146 20.46 16.03 29.23
C LEU A 146 21.96 15.85 29.45
N ASN A 147 22.56 14.85 28.80
CA ASN A 147 23.98 14.61 28.92
C ASN A 147 24.74 15.62 28.06
N PRO A 148 25.71 16.38 28.62
CA PRO A 148 26.51 17.33 27.86
C PRO A 148 27.48 16.64 26.87
#